data_0d8c1baad38eecd76c1754976935dd22
#
_entry.id   0d8c1baad38eecd76c1754976935dd22
#
_cell.length_a   1.000
_cell.length_b   1.000
_cell.length_c   1.000
_cell.angle_alpha   90.00
_cell.angle_beta   90.00
_cell.angle_gamma   90.00
#
_symmetry.space_group_name_H-M   'P 1'
#
loop_
_entity.id
_entity.type
_entity.pdbx_description
1 polymer ?
#
loop_
_entity_poly.entity_id
_entity_poly.type
_entity_poly.pdbx_seq_one_letter_code
_entity_poly.pdbx_strand_id
1 'polypeptide(L)'
;KKDLFRTSFDEGTCSKLTIFEDYFKEWLPVFLARKEPIWGEIQIFDLFGGEGKDLSGTYGSPMRILSILNENKNLIIKSGIKIHVVINELEKDKFDILISNLNSIADKSLYELEYFNEDFSKIFLRFYSSMKKTANFLFLDQNGIKQITESIFKKLVELRQTDFLFFISSSYIKRFGDLEEFRKYLNITKQDLADKSYYHTHRIVLSYYRSMIPMGKEYYLAPFSIKKPSGVYGLIFFSNLVYGL
;
A
#
# COMPACT_ATOMS: atom_id res chain seq x y z
N LYS A 1 8.11 20.28 -7.82
CA LYS A 1 7.27 19.07 -7.74
C LYS A 1 5.84 19.52 -7.47
N LYS A 2 4.85 19.08 -8.28
CA LYS A 2 3.45 19.46 -8.06
C LYS A 2 2.99 18.77 -6.77
N ASP A 3 2.57 19.55 -5.78
CA ASP A 3 2.04 18.99 -4.54
C ASP A 3 0.61 18.50 -4.78
N LEU A 4 0.39 17.20 -4.65
CA LEU A 4 -0.90 16.56 -4.94
C LEU A 4 -2.01 17.02 -3.98
N PHE A 5 -1.65 17.45 -2.78
CA PHE A 5 -2.62 17.86 -1.75
C PHE A 5 -3.05 19.33 -1.86
N ARG A 6 -2.33 20.14 -2.65
CA ARG A 6 -2.70 21.52 -2.92
C ARG A 6 -3.65 21.71 -4.12
N THR A 7 -4.18 20.63 -4.63
CA THR A 7 -5.20 20.60 -5.69
C THR A 7 -6.14 19.45 -5.40
N SER A 8 -7.33 19.43 -6.02
CA SER A 8 -8.18 18.24 -6.03
C SER A 8 -7.45 17.06 -6.66
N PHE A 9 -7.69 15.85 -6.15
CA PHE A 9 -7.14 14.63 -6.74
C PHE A 9 -7.61 14.47 -8.18
N ASP A 10 -6.69 14.09 -9.04
CA ASP A 10 -7.04 13.77 -10.42
C ASP A 10 -7.79 12.42 -10.50
N GLU A 11 -8.49 12.19 -11.63
CA GLU A 11 -9.27 10.99 -11.88
C GLU A 11 -8.45 9.69 -11.65
N GLY A 12 -7.19 9.67 -12.06
CA GLY A 12 -6.35 8.50 -11.86
C GLY A 12 -5.94 8.29 -10.40
N THR A 13 -5.83 9.35 -9.60
CA THR A 13 -5.63 9.23 -8.15
C THR A 13 -6.91 8.72 -7.49
N CYS A 14 -8.08 9.25 -7.90
CA CYS A 14 -9.36 8.74 -7.42
C CYS A 14 -9.56 7.27 -7.77
N SER A 15 -9.27 6.86 -9.00
CA SER A 15 -9.35 5.46 -9.44
C SER A 15 -8.44 4.53 -8.61
N LYS A 16 -7.21 4.96 -8.33
CA LYS A 16 -6.29 4.22 -7.46
C LYS A 16 -6.86 4.04 -6.05
N LEU A 17 -7.38 5.11 -5.49
CA LEU A 17 -7.98 5.10 -4.15
C LEU A 17 -9.26 4.26 -4.10
N THR A 18 -10.05 4.23 -5.16
CA THR A 18 -11.23 3.37 -5.25
C THR A 18 -10.83 1.89 -5.28
N ILE A 19 -9.87 1.50 -6.13
CA ILE A 19 -9.37 0.11 -6.16
C ILE A 19 -8.84 -0.33 -4.79
N PHE A 20 -8.08 0.54 -4.13
CA PHE A 20 -7.59 0.29 -2.77
C PHE A 20 -8.75 0.12 -1.78
N GLU A 21 -9.72 1.03 -1.80
CA GLU A 21 -10.87 1.04 -0.89
C GLU A 21 -11.73 -0.21 -1.06
N ASP A 22 -12.08 -0.56 -2.30
CA ASP A 22 -12.89 -1.73 -2.63
C ASP A 22 -12.19 -3.01 -2.15
N TYR A 23 -10.87 -3.12 -2.41
CA TYR A 23 -10.11 -4.26 -1.92
C TYR A 23 -10.08 -4.33 -0.38
N PHE A 24 -9.85 -3.21 0.30
CA PHE A 24 -9.78 -3.19 1.75
C PHE A 24 -11.13 -3.53 2.40
N LYS A 25 -12.25 -3.11 1.79
CA LYS A 25 -13.61 -3.50 2.21
C LYS A 25 -13.85 -5.00 2.14
N GLU A 26 -13.30 -5.68 1.13
CA GLU A 26 -13.40 -7.14 1.00
C GLU A 26 -12.38 -7.87 1.90
N TRP A 27 -11.19 -7.32 2.09
CA TRP A 27 -10.14 -7.90 2.91
C TRP A 27 -10.49 -7.96 4.40
N LEU A 28 -11.04 -6.89 4.92
CA LEU A 28 -11.31 -6.75 6.36
C LEU A 28 -12.28 -7.84 6.91
N PRO A 29 -13.43 -8.13 6.27
CA PRO A 29 -14.36 -9.16 6.73
C PRO A 29 -13.78 -10.58 6.72
N VAL A 30 -12.79 -10.87 5.87
CA VAL A 30 -12.11 -12.19 5.83
C VAL A 30 -11.61 -12.61 7.21
N PHE A 31 -11.17 -11.64 8.00
CA PHE A 31 -10.67 -11.88 9.37
C PHE A 31 -11.78 -11.72 10.40
N LEU A 32 -12.54 -10.64 10.31
CA LEU A 32 -13.48 -10.22 11.35
C LEU A 32 -14.77 -11.07 11.39
N ALA A 33 -15.19 -11.63 10.25
CA ALA A 33 -16.44 -12.41 10.17
C ALA A 33 -16.27 -13.90 10.53
N ARG A 34 -15.07 -14.36 10.81
CA ARG A 34 -14.82 -15.77 11.18
C ARG A 34 -15.39 -16.10 12.54
N LYS A 35 -16.04 -17.27 12.65
CA LYS A 35 -16.52 -17.81 13.93
C LYS A 35 -15.34 -18.14 14.87
N GLU A 36 -14.27 -18.66 14.31
CA GLU A 36 -13.03 -18.98 15.02
C GLU A 36 -11.88 -18.19 14.39
N PRO A 37 -11.47 -17.07 15.01
CA PRO A 37 -10.37 -16.27 14.51
C PRO A 37 -9.05 -17.05 14.53
N ILE A 38 -8.34 -17.07 13.40
CA ILE A 38 -6.99 -17.65 13.30
C ILE A 38 -5.96 -16.68 13.89
N TRP A 39 -6.23 -15.37 13.78
CA TRP A 39 -5.38 -14.30 14.23
C TRP A 39 -6.05 -13.52 15.36
N GLY A 40 -5.36 -13.32 16.45
CA GLY A 40 -5.85 -12.47 17.55
C GLY A 40 -5.68 -10.97 17.27
N GLU A 41 -4.90 -10.64 16.26
CA GLU A 41 -4.59 -9.26 15.84
C GLU A 41 -4.39 -9.19 14.35
N ILE A 42 -4.83 -8.09 13.74
CA ILE A 42 -4.51 -7.68 12.38
C ILE A 42 -3.82 -6.32 12.39
N GLN A 43 -2.86 -6.12 11.49
CA GLN A 43 -2.13 -4.87 11.36
C GLN A 43 -2.36 -4.25 9.97
N ILE A 44 -2.61 -2.96 9.95
CA ILE A 44 -2.91 -2.18 8.75
C ILE A 44 -1.89 -1.05 8.65
N PHE A 45 -1.20 -0.97 7.52
CA PHE A 45 -0.13 -0.01 7.31
C PHE A 45 -0.42 0.88 6.10
N ASP A 46 -0.40 2.19 6.32
CA ASP A 46 -0.24 3.18 5.26
C ASP A 46 1.01 4.03 5.57
N LEU A 47 2.10 3.71 4.89
CA LEU A 47 3.42 4.26 5.21
C LEU A 47 3.79 5.48 4.35
N PHE A 48 2.82 6.00 3.54
CA PHE A 48 2.95 7.17 2.68
C PHE A 48 1.67 8.02 2.72
N GLY A 49 1.22 8.37 3.92
CA GLY A 49 -0.10 8.88 4.20
C GLY A 49 -0.45 10.26 3.59
N GLY A 50 0.55 11.06 3.23
CA GLY A 50 0.33 12.41 2.72
C GLY A 50 -0.33 13.31 3.77
N GLU A 51 -1.28 14.17 3.33
CA GLU A 51 -2.07 15.04 4.22
C GLU A 51 -3.40 14.40 4.66
N GLY A 52 -3.71 13.17 4.16
CA GLY A 52 -4.93 12.45 4.48
C GLY A 52 -6.15 12.82 3.64
N LYS A 53 -6.27 14.05 3.15
CA LYS A 53 -7.30 14.51 2.20
C LYS A 53 -6.75 15.61 1.30
N ASP A 54 -7.37 15.78 0.13
CA ASP A 54 -7.05 16.84 -0.80
C ASP A 54 -7.73 18.18 -0.44
N LEU A 55 -7.48 19.19 -1.26
CA LEU A 55 -8.02 20.54 -1.07
C LEU A 55 -9.56 20.60 -1.15
N SER A 56 -10.19 19.68 -1.88
CA SER A 56 -11.65 19.58 -1.97
C SER A 56 -12.27 18.74 -0.85
N GLY A 57 -11.45 18.18 0.06
CA GLY A 57 -11.89 17.35 1.16
C GLY A 57 -12.04 15.87 0.78
N THR A 58 -11.61 15.46 -0.42
CA THR A 58 -11.63 14.06 -0.84
C THR A 58 -10.62 13.25 -0.03
N TYR A 59 -11.08 12.18 0.57
CA TYR A 59 -10.26 11.32 1.43
C TYR A 59 -9.17 10.58 0.66
N GLY A 60 -7.93 10.69 1.13
CA GLY A 60 -6.81 9.83 0.79
C GLY A 60 -6.88 8.49 1.51
N SER A 61 -5.89 7.63 1.27
CA SER A 61 -5.86 6.27 1.82
C SER A 61 -5.96 6.19 3.34
N PRO A 62 -5.26 7.01 4.17
CA PRO A 62 -5.35 6.88 5.61
C PRO A 62 -6.76 7.19 6.14
N MET A 63 -7.41 8.23 5.58
CA MET A 63 -8.77 8.59 5.97
C MET A 63 -9.78 7.54 5.56
N ARG A 64 -9.62 6.90 4.37
CA ARG A 64 -10.47 5.80 3.91
C ARG A 64 -10.31 4.56 4.79
N ILE A 65 -9.10 4.22 5.24
CA ILE A 65 -8.87 3.14 6.21
C ILE A 65 -9.73 3.37 7.47
N LEU A 66 -9.60 4.54 8.09
CA LEU A 66 -10.35 4.82 9.32
C LEU A 66 -11.86 4.86 9.08
N SER A 67 -12.32 5.41 7.95
CA SER A 67 -13.73 5.43 7.57
C SER A 67 -14.31 4.02 7.51
N ILE A 68 -13.62 3.11 6.80
CA ILE A 68 -14.07 1.71 6.66
C ILE A 68 -14.07 0.99 8.01
N LEU A 69 -13.06 1.21 8.84
CA LEU A 69 -13.04 0.65 10.19
C LEU A 69 -14.23 1.15 11.03
N ASN A 70 -14.52 2.44 10.99
CA ASN A 70 -15.68 3.02 11.71
C ASN A 70 -17.01 2.46 11.18
N GLU A 71 -17.17 2.29 9.88
CA GLU A 71 -18.35 1.67 9.25
C GLU A 71 -18.53 0.20 9.71
N ASN A 72 -17.45 -0.51 9.99
CA ASN A 72 -17.45 -1.90 10.43
C ASN A 72 -17.43 -2.08 11.96
N LYS A 73 -17.75 -1.04 12.73
CA LYS A 73 -17.76 -1.04 14.21
C LYS A 73 -18.35 -2.29 14.84
N ASN A 74 -19.56 -2.66 14.42
CA ASN A 74 -20.25 -3.82 15.01
C ASN A 74 -19.51 -5.14 14.75
N LEU A 75 -18.91 -5.28 13.56
CA LEU A 75 -18.14 -6.46 13.19
C LEU A 75 -16.83 -6.54 13.99
N ILE A 76 -16.15 -5.40 14.15
CA ILE A 76 -14.93 -5.30 14.94
C ILE A 76 -15.18 -5.72 16.39
N ILE A 77 -16.18 -5.12 17.03
CA ILE A 77 -16.53 -5.44 18.43
C ILE A 77 -16.91 -6.92 18.58
N LYS A 78 -17.71 -7.45 17.66
CA LYS A 78 -18.15 -8.86 17.69
C LYS A 78 -17.00 -9.85 17.50
N SER A 79 -16.03 -9.52 16.66
CA SER A 79 -14.89 -10.39 16.34
C SER A 79 -13.94 -10.59 17.54
N GLY A 80 -13.81 -9.58 18.39
CA GLY A 80 -12.81 -9.53 19.47
C GLY A 80 -11.36 -9.46 18.99
N ILE A 81 -11.14 -9.31 17.68
CA ILE A 81 -9.81 -9.18 17.08
C ILE A 81 -9.27 -7.77 17.33
N LYS A 82 -8.02 -7.68 17.78
CA LYS A 82 -7.33 -6.41 17.88
C LYS A 82 -6.96 -5.87 16.51
N ILE A 83 -7.20 -4.58 16.30
CA ILE A 83 -6.81 -3.90 15.07
C ILE A 83 -5.76 -2.86 15.41
N HIS A 84 -4.62 -2.93 14.75
CA HIS A 84 -3.54 -1.97 14.90
C HIS A 84 -3.31 -1.26 13.56
N VAL A 85 -3.46 0.05 13.55
CA VAL A 85 -3.30 0.90 12.37
C VAL A 85 -2.04 1.74 12.54
N VAL A 86 -1.14 1.64 11.59
CA VAL A 86 0.13 2.37 11.57
C VAL A 86 0.18 3.28 10.36
N ILE A 87 0.23 4.58 10.59
CA ILE A 87 0.27 5.60 9.55
C ILE A 87 1.58 6.36 9.62
N ASN A 88 2.24 6.54 8.49
CA ASN A 88 3.49 7.28 8.40
C ASN A 88 3.47 8.32 7.28
N GLU A 89 4.07 9.48 7.53
CA GLU A 89 4.38 10.48 6.51
C GLU A 89 5.74 11.11 6.82
N LEU A 90 6.60 11.15 5.82
CA LEU A 90 7.97 11.62 5.96
C LEU A 90 8.07 13.16 6.03
N GLU A 91 7.25 13.87 5.23
CA GLU A 91 7.25 15.32 5.17
C GLU A 91 6.53 15.90 6.40
N LYS A 92 7.27 16.59 7.28
CA LYS A 92 6.77 17.08 8.58
C LYS A 92 5.51 17.92 8.47
N ASP A 93 5.48 18.86 7.52
CA ASP A 93 4.32 19.76 7.34
C ASP A 93 3.06 18.97 6.96
N LYS A 94 3.20 17.95 6.10
CA LYS A 94 2.09 17.05 5.73
C LYS A 94 1.67 16.18 6.90
N PHE A 95 2.64 15.70 7.67
CA PHE A 95 2.39 14.88 8.84
C PHE A 95 1.52 15.61 9.89
N ASP A 96 1.80 16.87 10.16
CA ASP A 96 1.02 17.65 11.12
C ASP A 96 -0.44 17.86 10.66
N ILE A 97 -0.65 18.09 9.36
CA ILE A 97 -1.97 18.15 8.75
C ILE A 97 -2.67 16.78 8.81
N LEU A 98 -1.94 15.72 8.48
CA LEU A 98 -2.43 14.34 8.52
C LEU A 98 -2.98 13.96 9.89
N ILE A 99 -2.21 14.21 10.96
CA ILE A 99 -2.64 13.92 12.34
C ILE A 99 -3.94 14.65 12.66
N SER A 100 -4.04 15.95 12.31
CA SER A 100 -5.26 16.74 12.54
C SER A 100 -6.47 16.12 11.82
N ASN A 101 -6.28 15.73 10.56
CA ASN A 101 -7.34 15.11 9.76
C ASN A 101 -7.77 13.76 10.33
N LEU A 102 -6.83 12.88 10.65
CA LEU A 102 -7.12 11.55 11.20
C LEU A 102 -7.81 11.64 12.57
N ASN A 103 -7.35 12.51 13.46
CA ASN A 103 -7.97 12.71 14.78
C ASN A 103 -9.41 13.21 14.68
N SER A 104 -9.81 13.85 13.57
CA SER A 104 -11.18 14.33 13.38
C SER A 104 -12.20 13.20 13.17
N ILE A 105 -11.76 12.00 12.77
CA ILE A 105 -12.63 10.84 12.49
C ILE A 105 -12.27 9.59 13.26
N ALA A 106 -11.11 9.56 13.96
CA ALA A 106 -10.62 8.36 14.64
C ALA A 106 -11.53 7.93 15.80
N ASP A 107 -11.99 6.68 15.80
CA ASP A 107 -12.64 6.03 16.95
C ASP A 107 -11.65 5.08 17.64
N LYS A 108 -10.89 5.64 18.60
CA LYS A 108 -9.87 4.91 19.35
C LYS A 108 -10.42 3.78 20.24
N SER A 109 -11.74 3.61 20.30
CA SER A 109 -12.35 2.46 20.98
C SER A 109 -12.35 1.20 20.11
N LEU A 110 -12.13 1.34 18.79
CA LEU A 110 -12.21 0.26 17.81
C LEU A 110 -10.83 -0.30 17.41
N TYR A 111 -9.82 0.55 17.43
CA TYR A 111 -8.47 0.20 16.96
C TYR A 111 -7.40 1.02 17.68
N GLU A 112 -6.21 0.45 17.80
CA GLU A 112 -5.01 1.16 18.17
C GLU A 112 -4.49 1.92 16.93
N LEU A 113 -4.13 3.19 17.09
CA LEU A 113 -3.69 4.05 16.00
C LEU A 113 -2.39 4.75 16.36
N GLU A 114 -1.33 4.42 15.62
CA GLU A 114 -0.02 5.03 15.76
C GLU A 114 0.37 5.88 14.55
N TYR A 115 1.05 7.00 14.82
CA TYR A 115 1.53 7.95 13.82
C TYR A 115 3.04 8.08 13.87
N PHE A 116 3.68 8.09 12.70
CA PHE A 116 5.12 8.25 12.59
C PHE A 116 5.49 9.30 11.54
N ASN A 117 6.54 10.08 11.83
CA ASN A 117 7.17 11.01 10.90
C ASN A 117 8.63 10.58 10.68
N GLU A 118 8.80 9.43 10.06
CA GLU A 118 10.10 8.80 9.89
C GLU A 118 10.25 8.22 8.47
N ASP A 119 11.48 7.83 8.13
CA ASP A 119 11.73 7.10 6.90
C ASP A 119 10.97 5.76 6.87
N PHE A 120 10.38 5.45 5.71
CA PHE A 120 9.62 4.23 5.48
C PHE A 120 10.35 2.97 5.94
N SER A 121 11.64 2.84 5.59
CA SER A 121 12.42 1.63 5.89
C SER A 121 12.59 1.42 7.39
N LYS A 122 12.73 2.51 8.16
CA LYS A 122 12.82 2.44 9.62
C LYS A 122 11.52 1.94 10.23
N ILE A 123 10.38 2.46 9.80
CA ILE A 123 9.06 2.05 10.28
C ILE A 123 8.81 0.59 9.90
N PHE A 124 9.03 0.23 8.63
CA PHE A 124 8.87 -1.15 8.18
C PHE A 124 9.69 -2.13 9.02
N LEU A 125 10.96 -1.84 9.28
CA LEU A 125 11.83 -2.70 10.09
C LEU A 125 11.43 -2.74 11.56
N ARG A 126 10.92 -1.65 12.12
CA ARG A 126 10.39 -1.59 13.50
C ARG A 126 9.24 -2.58 13.69
N PHE A 127 8.31 -2.63 12.76
CA PHE A 127 7.13 -3.51 12.84
C PHE A 127 7.35 -4.92 12.25
N TYR A 128 8.46 -5.17 11.57
CA TYR A 128 8.69 -6.45 10.87
C TYR A 128 8.54 -7.69 11.78
N SER A 129 8.97 -7.61 13.04
CA SER A 129 8.84 -8.72 13.99
C SER A 129 7.41 -8.98 14.43
N SER A 130 6.57 -7.96 14.57
CA SER A 130 5.14 -8.10 14.85
C SER A 130 4.38 -8.60 13.63
N MET A 131 4.68 -8.09 12.44
CA MET A 131 4.08 -8.54 11.18
C MET A 131 4.21 -10.04 10.95
N LYS A 132 5.26 -10.70 11.46
CA LYS A 132 5.43 -12.16 11.38
C LYS A 132 4.40 -12.95 12.17
N LYS A 133 3.72 -12.30 13.12
CA LYS A 133 2.81 -12.92 14.09
C LYS A 133 1.35 -12.55 13.86
N THR A 134 1.08 -11.67 12.90
CA THR A 134 -0.24 -11.10 12.63
C THR A 134 -0.61 -11.28 11.16
N ALA A 135 -1.88 -11.09 10.84
CA ALA A 135 -2.30 -10.84 9.47
C ALA A 135 -2.10 -9.36 9.14
N ASN A 136 -1.59 -9.05 7.94
CA ASN A 136 -1.18 -7.69 7.60
C ASN A 136 -1.78 -7.23 6.28
N PHE A 137 -2.10 -5.96 6.24
CA PHE A 137 -2.45 -5.23 5.02
C PHE A 137 -1.56 -4.00 4.90
N LEU A 138 -0.85 -3.86 3.77
CA LEU A 138 0.01 -2.72 3.52
C LEU A 138 -0.38 -1.99 2.23
N PHE A 139 -0.63 -0.70 2.34
CA PHE A 139 -0.76 0.18 1.19
C PHE A 139 0.52 1.00 1.02
N LEU A 140 1.22 0.77 -0.09
CA LEU A 140 2.57 1.28 -0.35
C LEU A 140 2.56 2.23 -1.55
N ASP A 141 1.99 3.41 -1.35
CA ASP A 141 1.89 4.46 -2.39
C ASP A 141 3.16 5.30 -2.49
N GLN A 142 4.27 4.63 -2.73
CA GLN A 142 5.57 5.29 -2.83
C GLN A 142 5.65 6.30 -3.98
N ASN A 143 6.27 7.45 -3.74
CA ASN A 143 6.64 8.39 -4.79
C ASN A 143 7.87 7.88 -5.56
N GLY A 144 7.64 7.21 -6.69
CA GLY A 144 8.71 6.64 -7.51
C GLY A 144 8.91 5.14 -7.28
N ILE A 145 10.18 4.68 -7.14
CA ILE A 145 10.53 3.25 -7.08
C ILE A 145 11.53 2.91 -5.98
N LYS A 146 11.97 3.92 -5.22
CA LYS A 146 13.16 3.78 -4.36
C LYS A 146 12.90 3.05 -3.06
N GLN A 147 11.66 3.00 -2.59
CA GLN A 147 11.32 2.52 -1.27
C GLN A 147 11.19 1.00 -1.21
N ILE A 148 10.55 0.40 -2.22
CA ILE A 148 10.37 -1.06 -2.27
C ILE A 148 11.60 -1.70 -2.95
N THR A 149 12.71 -1.69 -2.24
CA THR A 149 13.95 -2.36 -2.66
C THR A 149 13.79 -3.89 -2.65
N GLU A 150 14.71 -4.61 -3.30
CA GLU A 150 14.73 -6.08 -3.24
C GLU A 150 14.73 -6.62 -1.81
N SER A 151 15.48 -5.99 -0.92
CA SER A 151 15.56 -6.39 0.49
C SER A 151 14.21 -6.24 1.20
N ILE A 152 13.50 -5.14 0.97
CA ILE A 152 12.16 -4.91 1.52
C ILE A 152 11.16 -5.90 0.91
N PHE A 153 11.20 -6.09 -0.42
CA PHE A 153 10.29 -7.02 -1.09
C PHE A 153 10.48 -8.47 -0.59
N LYS A 154 11.73 -8.93 -0.47
CA LYS A 154 12.03 -10.27 0.08
C LYS A 154 11.47 -10.43 1.49
N LYS A 155 11.58 -9.40 2.33
CA LYS A 155 10.98 -9.42 3.67
C LYS A 155 9.44 -9.44 3.64
N LEU A 156 8.80 -8.70 2.74
CA LEU A 156 7.35 -8.72 2.56
C LEU A 156 6.85 -10.12 2.19
N VAL A 157 7.50 -10.77 1.23
CA VAL A 157 7.09 -12.12 0.80
C VAL A 157 7.46 -13.23 1.78
N GLU A 158 8.33 -12.98 2.76
CA GLU A 158 8.57 -13.89 3.88
C GLU A 158 7.42 -13.92 4.89
N LEU A 159 6.66 -12.83 4.99
CA LEU A 159 5.53 -12.73 5.90
C LEU A 159 4.46 -13.77 5.54
N ARG A 160 3.71 -14.22 6.55
CA ARG A 160 2.65 -15.20 6.32
C ARG A 160 1.43 -14.50 5.71
N GLN A 161 0.42 -14.27 6.44
CA GLN A 161 -0.84 -13.68 6.03
C GLN A 161 -0.67 -12.18 5.74
N THR A 162 -0.15 -11.84 4.55
CA THR A 162 0.18 -10.45 4.22
C THR A 162 -0.21 -10.11 2.81
N ASP A 163 -1.09 -9.13 2.70
CA ASP A 163 -1.48 -8.52 1.44
C ASP A 163 -0.88 -7.13 1.33
N PHE A 164 -0.34 -6.82 0.17
CA PHE A 164 0.15 -5.47 -0.06
C PHE A 164 -0.12 -4.98 -1.48
N LEU A 165 -0.51 -3.72 -1.57
CA LEU A 165 -0.67 -3.01 -2.82
C LEU A 165 0.46 -2.00 -2.95
N PHE A 166 1.17 -1.98 -4.07
CA PHE A 166 2.10 -0.91 -4.31
C PHE A 166 1.96 -0.25 -5.67
N PHE A 167 2.19 1.05 -5.67
CA PHE A 167 2.03 1.90 -6.81
C PHE A 167 3.34 2.04 -7.59
N ILE A 168 3.25 1.97 -8.93
CA ILE A 168 4.38 2.10 -9.83
C ILE A 168 4.07 3.13 -10.91
N SER A 169 4.93 4.12 -11.06
CA SER A 169 4.86 5.02 -12.22
C SER A 169 5.52 4.38 -13.44
N SER A 170 4.73 3.73 -14.30
CA SER A 170 5.22 3.13 -15.54
C SER A 170 5.90 4.14 -16.45
N SER A 171 5.36 5.36 -16.51
CA SER A 171 5.96 6.47 -17.27
C SER A 171 7.31 6.90 -16.73
N TYR A 172 7.47 6.90 -15.40
CA TYR A 172 8.74 7.21 -14.73
C TYR A 172 9.80 6.13 -15.06
N ILE A 173 9.41 4.87 -14.97
CA ILE A 173 10.29 3.73 -15.27
C ILE A 173 10.77 3.78 -16.70
N LYS A 174 9.86 4.00 -17.67
CA LYS A 174 10.22 4.06 -19.09
C LYS A 174 11.12 5.26 -19.41
N ARG A 175 10.97 6.38 -18.72
CA ARG A 175 11.76 7.60 -18.94
C ARG A 175 13.15 7.54 -18.30
N PHE A 176 13.29 6.90 -17.16
CA PHE A 176 14.50 6.94 -16.34
C PHE A 176 15.12 5.57 -16.07
N GLY A 177 14.52 4.48 -16.59
CA GLY A 177 15.01 3.11 -16.35
C GLY A 177 16.43 2.82 -16.86
N ASP A 178 16.93 3.66 -17.78
CA ASP A 178 18.31 3.57 -18.31
C ASP A 178 19.37 4.12 -17.37
N LEU A 179 18.98 4.92 -16.38
CA LEU A 179 19.94 5.55 -15.49
C LEU A 179 20.53 4.52 -14.53
N GLU A 180 21.86 4.57 -14.36
CA GLU A 180 22.57 3.69 -13.42
C GLU A 180 22.02 3.77 -11.99
N GLU A 181 21.61 4.96 -11.58
CA GLU A 181 20.95 5.16 -10.30
C GLU A 181 19.61 4.40 -10.16
N PHE A 182 18.88 4.21 -11.27
CA PHE A 182 17.64 3.47 -11.29
C PHE A 182 17.87 1.96 -11.10
N ARG A 183 18.93 1.43 -11.71
CA ARG A 183 19.29 0.00 -11.62
C ARG A 183 19.66 -0.45 -10.20
N LYS A 184 20.05 0.50 -9.33
CA LYS A 184 20.27 0.22 -7.90
C LYS A 184 18.99 -0.19 -7.16
N TYR A 185 17.82 0.17 -7.70
CA TYR A 185 16.53 -0.11 -7.07
C TYR A 185 15.74 -1.19 -7.79
N LEU A 186 15.84 -1.24 -9.12
CA LEU A 186 15.18 -2.23 -9.96
C LEU A 186 16.18 -2.69 -11.03
N ASN A 187 16.58 -3.94 -10.98
CA ASN A 187 17.49 -4.52 -11.97
C ASN A 187 16.73 -4.88 -13.27
N ILE A 188 16.15 -3.84 -13.89
CA ILE A 188 15.45 -3.90 -15.17
C ILE A 188 16.33 -3.20 -16.20
N THR A 189 16.62 -3.88 -17.30
CA THR A 189 17.51 -3.37 -18.35
C THR A 189 16.72 -2.57 -19.41
N LYS A 190 17.46 -1.76 -20.18
CA LYS A 190 16.90 -1.07 -21.36
C LYS A 190 16.27 -2.05 -22.34
N GLN A 191 16.86 -3.21 -22.50
CA GLN A 191 16.42 -4.24 -23.42
C GLN A 191 15.06 -4.82 -23.00
N ASP A 192 14.81 -4.93 -21.69
CA ASP A 192 13.52 -5.36 -21.14
C ASP A 192 12.40 -4.34 -21.43
N LEU A 193 12.75 -3.07 -21.63
CA LEU A 193 11.83 -1.95 -21.85
C LEU A 193 11.70 -1.52 -23.33
N ALA A 194 12.64 -1.90 -24.21
CA ALA A 194 12.83 -1.29 -25.52
C ALA A 194 11.62 -1.44 -26.46
N ASP A 195 11.01 -2.61 -26.52
CA ASP A 195 9.96 -2.93 -27.48
C ASP A 195 8.54 -2.89 -26.92
N LYS A 196 8.37 -2.39 -25.70
CA LYS A 196 7.07 -2.42 -25.01
C LYS A 196 6.49 -1.03 -24.79
N SER A 197 5.20 -0.90 -25.05
CA SER A 197 4.46 0.35 -24.79
C SER A 197 4.39 0.62 -23.28
N TYR A 198 4.08 1.86 -22.90
CA TYR A 198 3.87 2.28 -21.50
C TYR A 198 2.90 1.37 -20.75
N TYR A 199 1.89 0.84 -21.46
CA TYR A 199 0.87 -0.06 -20.92
C TYR A 199 1.42 -1.40 -20.39
N HIS A 200 2.63 -1.79 -20.81
CA HIS A 200 3.24 -3.05 -20.40
C HIS A 200 4.35 -2.90 -19.38
N THR A 201 4.82 -1.69 -19.11
CA THR A 201 5.95 -1.45 -18.20
C THR A 201 5.71 -2.01 -16.81
N HIS A 202 4.51 -1.82 -16.24
CA HIS A 202 4.18 -2.38 -14.92
C HIS A 202 4.16 -3.91 -14.91
N ARG A 203 3.91 -4.57 -16.05
CA ARG A 203 3.98 -6.05 -16.18
C ARG A 203 5.42 -6.56 -16.17
N ILE A 204 6.36 -5.76 -16.69
CA ILE A 204 7.79 -6.07 -16.62
C ILE A 204 8.24 -6.01 -15.16
N VAL A 205 7.85 -4.96 -14.47
CA VAL A 205 8.12 -4.80 -13.04
C VAL A 205 7.49 -5.94 -12.23
N LEU A 206 6.25 -6.33 -12.58
CA LEU A 206 5.60 -7.49 -11.98
C LEU A 206 6.42 -8.77 -12.18
N SER A 207 6.90 -9.02 -13.41
CA SER A 207 7.73 -10.20 -13.72
C SER A 207 9.04 -10.19 -12.94
N TYR A 208 9.65 -9.01 -12.78
CA TYR A 208 10.84 -8.82 -11.95
C TYR A 208 10.57 -9.18 -10.49
N TYR A 209 9.53 -8.65 -9.87
CA TYR A 209 9.18 -9.00 -8.49
C TYR A 209 8.76 -10.47 -8.36
N ARG A 210 8.07 -11.03 -9.36
CA ARG A 210 7.70 -12.44 -9.37
C ARG A 210 8.93 -13.37 -9.33
N SER A 211 10.00 -13.01 -10.02
CA SER A 211 11.24 -13.79 -10.04
C SER A 211 11.96 -13.85 -8.68
N MET A 212 11.62 -12.94 -7.76
CA MET A 212 12.18 -12.90 -6.41
C MET A 212 11.36 -13.66 -5.38
N ILE A 213 10.19 -14.16 -5.75
CA ILE A 213 9.37 -15.00 -4.86
C ILE A 213 10.05 -16.37 -4.72
N PRO A 214 10.30 -16.86 -3.50
CA PRO A 214 10.94 -18.15 -3.29
C PRO A 214 10.15 -19.28 -3.93
N MET A 215 10.85 -20.26 -4.52
CA MET A 215 10.25 -21.43 -5.12
C MET A 215 9.42 -22.21 -4.07
N GLY A 216 8.20 -22.60 -4.45
CA GLY A 216 7.27 -23.28 -3.55
C GLY A 216 6.43 -22.36 -2.66
N LYS A 217 6.63 -21.04 -2.75
CA LYS A 217 5.78 -20.07 -2.07
C LYS A 217 4.67 -19.60 -3.01
N GLU A 218 3.43 -19.83 -2.63
CA GLU A 218 2.28 -19.34 -3.40
C GLU A 218 2.04 -17.85 -3.11
N TYR A 219 2.02 -17.05 -4.17
CA TYR A 219 1.67 -15.64 -4.15
C TYR A 219 0.82 -15.30 -5.37
N TYR A 220 -0.31 -14.68 -5.12
CA TYR A 220 -1.18 -14.14 -6.17
C TYR A 220 -0.74 -12.72 -6.49
N LEU A 221 -0.53 -12.44 -7.76
CA LEU A 221 -0.10 -11.14 -8.25
C LEU A 221 -1.08 -10.64 -9.31
N ALA A 222 -1.68 -9.49 -9.07
CA ALA A 222 -2.61 -8.86 -10.01
C ALA A 222 -2.14 -7.44 -10.36
N PRO A 223 -1.79 -7.16 -11.63
CA PRO A 223 -1.44 -5.82 -12.08
C PRO A 223 -2.68 -5.07 -12.57
N PHE A 224 -2.86 -3.84 -12.11
CA PHE A 224 -3.87 -2.90 -12.60
C PHE A 224 -3.20 -1.74 -13.32
N SER A 225 -3.71 -1.38 -14.50
CA SER A 225 -3.26 -0.23 -15.27
C SER A 225 -4.19 0.95 -15.03
N ILE A 226 -3.65 2.06 -14.57
CA ILE A 226 -4.38 3.30 -14.35
C ILE A 226 -3.90 4.33 -15.39
N LYS A 227 -4.78 4.75 -16.28
CA LYS A 227 -4.49 5.77 -17.28
C LYS A 227 -4.72 7.16 -16.67
N LYS A 228 -3.72 8.03 -16.81
CA LYS A 228 -3.80 9.45 -16.44
C LYS A 228 -3.41 10.31 -17.66
N PRO A 229 -3.78 11.59 -17.71
CA PRO A 229 -3.32 12.50 -18.77
C PRO A 229 -1.77 12.56 -18.86
N SER A 230 -1.10 12.40 -17.72
CA SER A 230 0.38 12.40 -17.61
C SER A 230 1.04 11.07 -17.97
N GLY A 231 0.28 10.01 -18.26
CA GLY A 231 0.81 8.70 -18.64
C GLY A 231 0.06 7.52 -18.01
N VAL A 232 0.68 6.34 -18.06
CA VAL A 232 0.13 5.12 -17.47
C VAL A 232 0.86 4.78 -16.17
N TYR A 233 0.10 4.43 -15.17
CA TYR A 233 0.58 4.00 -13.86
C TYR A 233 0.13 2.57 -13.60
N GLY A 234 0.91 1.84 -12.83
CA GLY A 234 0.58 0.50 -12.38
C GLY A 234 0.28 0.48 -10.89
N LEU A 235 -0.76 -0.22 -10.51
CA LEU A 235 -0.98 -0.67 -9.14
C LEU A 235 -0.79 -2.18 -9.17
N ILE A 236 0.10 -2.71 -8.35
CA ILE A 236 0.34 -4.13 -8.25
C ILE A 236 -0.13 -4.61 -6.89
N PHE A 237 -0.97 -5.60 -6.95
CA PHE A 237 -1.51 -6.31 -5.82
C PHE A 237 -0.72 -7.60 -5.59
N PHE A 238 -0.38 -7.87 -4.34
CA PHE A 238 0.26 -9.09 -3.87
C PHE A 238 -0.52 -9.68 -2.71
N SER A 239 -0.87 -10.95 -2.80
CA SER A 239 -1.54 -11.69 -1.73
C SER A 239 -0.95 -13.08 -1.58
N ASN A 240 -0.82 -13.54 -0.36
CA ASN A 240 -0.60 -14.93 -0.03
C ASN A 240 -1.77 -15.56 0.74
N LEU A 241 -2.94 -14.96 0.63
CA LEU A 241 -4.19 -15.49 1.16
C LEU A 241 -4.59 -16.74 0.37
N VAL A 242 -4.40 -17.92 0.98
CA VAL A 242 -4.81 -19.22 0.39
C VAL A 242 -6.31 -19.48 0.60
N TYR A 243 -7.01 -18.67 1.38
CA TYR A 243 -8.40 -18.90 1.80
C TYR A 243 -9.33 -17.70 1.56
N GLY A 244 -9.44 -17.30 0.31
CA GLY A 244 -10.29 -16.18 -0.08
C GLY A 244 -10.93 -16.32 -1.45
N LEU A 245 -11.01 -17.54 -1.96
CA LEU A 245 -11.76 -17.88 -3.17
C LEU A 245 -12.94 -18.78 -2.83
#